data_ac29df5469904c2fd931be050fd97a5a
#
_entry.id   ac29df5469904c2fd931be050fd97a5a
#
_cell.length_a   1.000
_cell.length_b   1.000
_cell.length_c   1.000
_cell.angle_alpha   90.00
_cell.angle_beta   90.00
_cell.angle_gamma   90.00
#
_symmetry.space_group_name_H-M   'P 1'
#
loop_
_entity.id
_entity.type
_entity.pdbx_description
1 polymer ?
#
loop_
_entity_poly.entity_id
_entity_poly.type
_entity_poly.pdbx_seq_one_letter_code
_entity_poly.pdbx_strand_id
1 'polypeptide(L)'
;SFRERAQLADAHGFSPPVYRFTPRAGLADAVRRFWVPVWDLAPGRESIQRVLQYPVCLITVDADHASVVGPTSGLATKRLTGRGWTVGAMLQPAAGRQLIGADVSTLVDGQIALEDSTLTEVPRLVTDIRASMTHPDDPAARESAIAVMETALRRLTPVDPEGLAVNTIVRTVENDPTIQRVSQICERFGMNERTLQRLAAKRIGLTPKWLIRRRRLHEASWRLSGDAALAELAASLGYSDQAHFQRDFRSATGITPTTYARQRRSVSKKTQRAAEDPSQSGSERVP
;
A
#
# COMPACT_ATOMS: atom_id res chain seq x y z
N SER A 1 -5.04 -16.40 1.85
CA SER A 1 -4.53 -15.13 2.36
C SER A 1 -4.26 -14.20 1.19
N PHE A 2 -4.81 -13.00 1.24
CA PHE A 2 -4.62 -11.93 0.25
C PHE A 2 -3.11 -11.60 0.14
N ARG A 3 -2.48 -11.97 -0.99
CA ARG A 3 -1.07 -11.64 -1.23
C ARG A 3 -0.98 -10.18 -1.70
N GLU A 4 -0.61 -9.31 -0.78
CA GLU A 4 -0.49 -7.89 -1.01
C GLU A 4 0.73 -7.57 -1.89
N ARG A 5 0.47 -7.19 -3.14
CA ARG A 5 1.45 -6.64 -4.07
C ARG A 5 0.94 -5.30 -4.59
N ALA A 6 1.10 -4.27 -3.78
CA ALA A 6 0.65 -2.92 -4.13
C ALA A 6 1.61 -2.20 -5.10
N GLN A 7 2.89 -2.58 -5.13
CA GLN A 7 3.91 -1.89 -5.91
C GLN A 7 3.99 -2.44 -7.33
N LEU A 8 3.92 -1.56 -8.30
CA LEU A 8 4.09 -1.82 -9.72
C LEU A 8 5.48 -1.30 -10.14
N ALA A 9 6.23 -2.10 -10.90
CA ALA A 9 7.50 -1.66 -11.47
C ALA A 9 7.29 -0.41 -12.35
N ASP A 10 8.32 0.42 -12.48
CA ASP A 10 8.31 1.56 -13.40
C ASP A 10 8.28 1.11 -14.88
N ALA A 11 8.27 2.07 -15.80
CA ALA A 11 8.24 1.80 -17.24
C ALA A 11 9.45 0.97 -17.73
N HIS A 12 10.56 0.99 -17.00
CA HIS A 12 11.80 0.26 -17.30
C HIS A 12 11.94 -1.05 -16.52
N GLY A 13 10.91 -1.43 -15.75
CA GLY A 13 10.91 -2.66 -14.94
C GLY A 13 11.66 -2.53 -13.60
N PHE A 14 12.10 -1.34 -13.21
CA PHE A 14 12.72 -1.12 -11.91
C PHE A 14 11.67 -1.05 -10.80
N SER A 15 11.96 -1.72 -9.70
CA SER A 15 11.23 -1.63 -8.44
C SER A 15 12.27 -1.74 -7.32
N PRO A 16 12.35 -0.75 -6.42
CA PRO A 16 13.30 -0.84 -5.33
C PRO A 16 12.98 -2.04 -4.43
N PRO A 17 13.97 -2.64 -3.78
CA PRO A 17 13.73 -3.58 -2.70
C PRO A 17 12.87 -2.92 -1.61
N VAL A 18 11.86 -3.65 -1.15
CA VAL A 18 10.95 -3.20 -0.08
C VAL A 18 10.97 -4.23 1.03
N TYR A 19 11.54 -3.84 2.15
CA TYR A 19 11.55 -4.66 3.36
C TYR A 19 10.23 -4.44 4.11
N ARG A 20 9.60 -5.52 4.57
CA ARG A 20 8.28 -5.51 5.21
C ARG A 20 8.35 -6.11 6.58
N PHE A 21 7.72 -5.43 7.55
CA PHE A 21 7.71 -5.85 8.94
C PHE A 21 6.27 -5.94 9.43
N THR A 22 5.99 -7.01 10.17
CA THR A 22 4.70 -7.20 10.83
C THR A 22 4.69 -6.42 12.15
N PRO A 23 3.64 -5.65 12.46
CA PRO A 23 3.55 -4.97 13.74
C PRO A 23 3.47 -5.97 14.89
N ARG A 24 3.99 -5.60 16.06
CA ARG A 24 3.82 -6.38 17.28
C ARG A 24 2.34 -6.53 17.63
N ALA A 25 1.97 -7.58 18.35
CA ALA A 25 0.58 -7.96 18.63
C ALA A 25 -0.28 -6.79 19.16
N GLY A 26 0.25 -5.96 20.06
CA GLY A 26 -0.47 -4.80 20.62
C GLY A 26 -0.75 -3.65 19.64
N LEU A 27 -0.21 -3.69 18.40
CA LEU A 27 -0.42 -2.68 17.36
C LEU A 27 -1.24 -3.20 16.19
N ALA A 28 -1.56 -4.48 16.12
CA ALA A 28 -2.17 -5.10 14.94
C ALA A 28 -3.54 -4.52 14.55
N ASP A 29 -4.28 -3.96 15.50
CA ASP A 29 -5.57 -3.31 15.25
C ASP A 29 -5.43 -1.86 14.73
N ALA A 30 -4.28 -1.22 14.96
CA ALA A 30 -4.00 0.14 14.49
C ALA A 30 -3.06 0.18 13.27
N VAL A 31 -2.12 -0.75 13.19
CA VAL A 31 -1.10 -0.81 12.13
C VAL A 31 -1.22 -2.13 11.38
N ARG A 32 -1.32 -2.05 10.05
CA ARG A 32 -1.39 -3.22 9.17
C ARG A 32 -0.01 -3.82 8.91
N ARG A 33 0.97 -2.94 8.66
CA ARG A 33 2.38 -3.31 8.43
C ARG A 33 3.26 -2.07 8.45
N PHE A 34 4.56 -2.34 8.58
CA PHE A 34 5.60 -1.38 8.22
C PHE A 34 6.30 -1.79 6.92
N TRP A 35 6.89 -0.82 6.23
CA TRP A 35 7.68 -1.09 5.03
C TRP A 35 8.81 -0.08 4.89
N VAL A 36 9.94 -0.55 4.37
CA VAL A 36 11.12 0.29 4.12
C VAL A 36 11.61 0.02 2.70
N PRO A 37 11.25 0.83 1.69
CA PRO A 37 11.93 0.84 0.41
C PRO A 37 13.30 1.51 0.57
N VAL A 38 14.31 0.95 -0.09
CA VAL A 38 15.64 1.55 -0.22
C VAL A 38 16.00 1.56 -1.69
N TRP A 39 16.53 2.66 -2.21
CA TRP A 39 16.90 2.75 -3.61
C TRP A 39 18.22 3.49 -3.79
N ASP A 40 18.92 3.12 -4.86
CA ASP A 40 20.11 3.79 -5.36
C ASP A 40 20.00 3.86 -6.89
N LEU A 41 19.77 5.05 -7.41
CA LEU A 41 19.63 5.33 -8.83
C LEU A 41 20.83 6.13 -9.31
N ALA A 42 21.38 5.73 -10.45
CA ALA A 42 22.49 6.47 -11.07
C ALA A 42 22.14 7.96 -11.28
N PRO A 43 23.12 8.86 -11.24
CA PRO A 43 22.91 10.29 -11.47
C PRO A 43 22.11 10.55 -12.75
N GLY A 44 21.10 11.43 -12.66
CA GLY A 44 20.21 11.77 -13.76
C GLY A 44 19.14 10.74 -14.09
N ARG A 45 19.12 9.58 -13.44
CA ARG A 45 18.05 8.60 -13.57
C ARG A 45 16.91 8.88 -12.60
N GLU A 46 15.70 8.84 -13.12
CA GLU A 46 14.47 8.90 -12.32
C GLU A 46 13.68 7.59 -12.46
N SER A 47 12.95 7.25 -11.42
CA SER A 47 11.98 6.15 -11.46
C SER A 47 10.64 6.58 -10.89
N ILE A 48 9.57 6.40 -11.67
CA ILE A 48 8.20 6.69 -11.25
C ILE A 48 7.55 5.39 -10.80
N GLN A 49 7.47 5.21 -9.50
CA GLN A 49 6.80 4.07 -8.90
C GLN A 49 5.29 4.30 -8.87
N ARG A 50 4.52 3.28 -9.28
CA ARG A 50 3.06 3.25 -9.20
C ARG A 50 2.65 2.30 -8.09
N VAL A 51 1.65 2.68 -7.33
CA VAL A 51 1.18 1.90 -6.19
C VAL A 51 -0.33 1.71 -6.27
N LEU A 52 -0.78 0.45 -6.26
CA LEU A 52 -2.19 0.13 -6.03
C LEU A 52 -2.55 0.45 -4.59
N GLN A 53 -3.37 1.46 -4.40
CA GLN A 53 -3.66 2.03 -3.10
C GLN A 53 -4.44 1.11 -2.17
N TYR A 54 -4.22 1.30 -0.89
CA TYR A 54 -5.01 0.72 0.21
C TYR A 54 -5.96 1.78 0.79
N PRO A 55 -7.14 1.39 1.27
CA PRO A 55 -8.12 2.33 1.83
C PRO A 55 -7.72 2.74 3.25
N VAL A 56 -6.53 3.30 3.40
CA VAL A 56 -5.91 3.56 4.70
C VAL A 56 -5.02 4.80 4.63
N CYS A 57 -4.77 5.41 5.78
CA CYS A 57 -3.73 6.41 5.91
C CYS A 57 -2.35 5.74 6.03
N LEU A 58 -1.34 6.44 5.54
CA LEU A 58 0.07 6.05 5.66
C LEU A 58 0.81 7.11 6.47
N ILE A 59 1.78 6.67 7.26
CA ILE A 59 2.81 7.55 7.80
C ILE A 59 4.08 7.26 7.02
N THR A 60 4.77 8.29 6.58
CA THR A 60 6.06 8.20 5.88
C THR A 60 7.06 9.15 6.48
N VAL A 61 8.27 8.65 6.73
CA VAL A 61 9.44 9.45 7.11
C VAL A 61 10.55 9.12 6.14
N ASP A 62 11.11 10.12 5.49
CA ASP A 62 12.30 10.01 4.65
C ASP A 62 13.38 11.02 5.13
N ALA A 63 14.45 11.17 4.37
CA ALA A 63 15.55 12.06 4.74
C ALA A 63 15.11 13.51 4.96
N ASP A 64 14.13 13.98 4.16
CA ASP A 64 13.76 15.39 4.10
C ASP A 64 12.35 15.65 4.68
N HIS A 65 11.44 14.69 4.57
CA HIS A 65 10.02 14.87 4.86
C HIS A 65 9.50 13.83 5.86
N ALA A 66 8.52 14.24 6.64
CA ALA A 66 7.69 13.37 7.45
C ALA A 66 6.22 13.75 7.26
N SER A 67 5.37 12.81 6.85
CA SER A 67 4.00 13.10 6.43
C SER A 67 3.01 12.03 6.86
N VAL A 68 1.76 12.44 7.05
CA VAL A 68 0.59 11.57 6.99
C VAL A 68 -0.03 11.71 5.62
N VAL A 69 -0.10 10.60 4.88
CA VAL A 69 -0.69 10.55 3.54
C VAL A 69 -2.07 9.91 3.66
N GLY A 70 -3.08 10.58 3.15
CA GLY A 70 -4.45 10.08 3.12
C GLY A 70 -4.67 8.99 2.08
N PRO A 71 -5.85 8.34 2.12
CA PRO A 71 -6.24 7.38 1.11
C PRO A 71 -6.33 8.04 -0.26
N THR A 72 -5.81 7.38 -1.29
CA THR A 72 -5.86 7.89 -2.67
C THR A 72 -6.99 7.22 -3.44
N SER A 73 -7.85 8.04 -4.06
CA SER A 73 -9.00 7.56 -4.83
C SER A 73 -8.61 6.93 -6.16
N GLY A 74 -7.49 7.37 -6.74
CA GLY A 74 -6.98 6.99 -8.05
C GLY A 74 -5.59 6.33 -8.03
N LEU A 75 -4.80 6.62 -9.07
CA LEU A 75 -3.42 6.14 -9.18
C LEU A 75 -2.50 6.98 -8.29
N ALA A 76 -1.77 6.34 -7.40
CA ALA A 76 -0.68 6.98 -6.70
C ALA A 76 0.66 6.72 -7.38
N THR A 77 1.45 7.77 -7.44
CA THR A 77 2.82 7.72 -7.97
C THR A 77 3.80 8.32 -6.98
N LYS A 78 4.99 7.74 -6.91
CA LYS A 78 6.13 8.30 -6.18
C LYS A 78 7.31 8.39 -7.13
N ARG A 79 7.88 9.59 -7.28
CA ARG A 79 9.12 9.80 -8.01
C ARG A 79 10.29 9.47 -7.09
N LEU A 80 11.22 8.65 -7.58
CA LEU A 80 12.47 8.32 -6.91
C LEU A 80 13.63 8.88 -7.73
N THR A 81 14.60 9.49 -7.06
CA THR A 81 15.83 10.04 -7.64
C THR A 81 17.00 9.74 -6.72
N GLY A 82 18.22 9.62 -7.27
CA GLY A 82 19.43 9.40 -6.50
C GLY A 82 19.34 8.24 -5.53
N ARG A 83 19.98 8.36 -4.37
CA ARG A 83 19.95 7.40 -3.28
C ARG A 83 18.95 7.85 -2.22
N GLY A 84 18.14 6.92 -1.69
CA GLY A 84 17.18 7.26 -0.68
C GLY A 84 16.48 6.07 -0.03
N TRP A 85 15.68 6.39 0.96
CA TRP A 85 14.88 5.44 1.72
C TRP A 85 13.59 6.11 2.21
N THR A 86 12.63 5.30 2.61
CA THR A 86 11.44 5.75 3.35
C THR A 86 11.11 4.72 4.42
N VAL A 87 10.88 5.15 5.64
CA VAL A 87 10.28 4.33 6.69
C VAL A 87 8.79 4.62 6.68
N GLY A 88 7.97 3.60 6.43
CA GLY A 88 6.53 3.74 6.30
C GLY A 88 5.73 2.88 7.26
N ALA A 89 4.63 3.42 7.78
CA ALA A 89 3.61 2.66 8.50
C ALA A 89 2.28 2.72 7.75
N MET A 90 1.74 1.57 7.37
CA MET A 90 0.41 1.41 6.80
C MET A 90 -0.56 1.16 7.94
N LEU A 91 -1.45 2.11 8.17
CA LEU A 91 -2.43 1.97 9.25
C LEU A 91 -3.54 0.98 8.88
N GLN A 92 -4.24 0.49 9.88
CA GLN A 92 -5.57 -0.07 9.68
C GLN A 92 -6.58 1.06 9.49
N PRO A 93 -7.71 0.81 8.81
CA PRO A 93 -8.79 1.81 8.64
C PRO A 93 -9.26 2.43 9.96
N ALA A 94 -9.17 1.68 11.05
CA ALA A 94 -9.53 2.13 12.39
C ALA A 94 -8.74 3.35 12.88
N ALA A 95 -7.43 3.40 12.57
CA ALA A 95 -6.50 4.33 13.21
C ALA A 95 -6.38 5.67 12.49
N GLY A 96 -6.74 5.74 11.20
CA GLY A 96 -6.57 6.96 10.39
C GLY A 96 -7.24 8.18 11.01
N ARG A 97 -8.51 8.05 11.43
CA ARG A 97 -9.26 9.14 12.05
C ARG A 97 -8.62 9.61 13.36
N GLN A 98 -8.14 8.69 14.17
CA GLN A 98 -7.48 9.02 15.43
C GLN A 98 -6.17 9.76 15.17
N LEU A 99 -5.39 9.33 14.17
CA LEU A 99 -4.13 9.96 13.81
C LEU A 99 -4.30 11.41 13.31
N ILE A 100 -5.32 11.68 12.48
CA ILE A 100 -5.50 13.01 11.89
C ILE A 100 -6.40 13.93 12.73
N GLY A 101 -7.08 13.40 13.75
CA GLY A 101 -8.01 14.17 14.59
C GLY A 101 -9.30 14.61 13.90
N ALA A 102 -9.55 14.14 12.66
CA ALA A 102 -10.69 14.50 11.82
C ALA A 102 -11.17 13.29 11.01
N ASP A 103 -12.29 13.42 10.31
CA ASP A 103 -12.77 12.37 9.40
C ASP A 103 -11.79 12.16 8.25
N VAL A 104 -11.50 10.89 7.93
CA VAL A 104 -10.48 10.53 6.92
C VAL A 104 -10.82 11.08 5.53
N SER A 105 -12.11 11.34 5.25
CA SER A 105 -12.56 11.99 4.02
C SER A 105 -11.95 13.37 3.77
N THR A 106 -11.51 14.08 4.83
CA THR A 106 -10.87 15.40 4.69
C THR A 106 -9.44 15.31 4.15
N LEU A 107 -8.84 14.12 4.17
CA LEU A 107 -7.46 13.90 3.73
C LEU A 107 -7.37 13.02 2.47
N VAL A 108 -8.49 12.72 1.82
CA VAL A 108 -8.49 11.96 0.56
C VAL A 108 -7.72 12.71 -0.52
N ASP A 109 -6.84 11.99 -1.22
CA ASP A 109 -5.94 12.52 -2.25
C ASP A 109 -4.99 13.64 -1.74
N GLY A 110 -4.83 13.76 -0.41
CA GLY A 110 -4.02 14.77 0.24
C GLY A 110 -3.00 14.17 1.22
N GLN A 111 -2.21 15.07 1.78
CA GLN A 111 -1.26 14.79 2.86
C GLN A 111 -1.14 16.00 3.78
N ILE A 112 -0.72 15.75 5.02
CA ILE A 112 -0.35 16.77 6.01
C ILE A 112 1.06 16.48 6.53
N ALA A 113 1.73 17.46 7.09
CA ALA A 113 2.96 17.23 7.83
C ALA A 113 2.68 16.29 9.03
N LEU A 114 3.64 15.45 9.38
CA LEU A 114 3.44 14.53 10.51
C LEU A 114 3.25 15.29 11.83
N GLU A 115 3.79 16.51 11.93
CA GLU A 115 3.65 17.42 13.06
C GLU A 115 2.21 17.93 13.24
N ASP A 116 1.41 17.96 12.18
CA ASP A 116 -0.01 18.34 12.21
C ASP A 116 -0.92 17.19 12.63
N SER A 117 -0.36 16.01 12.91
CA SER A 117 -1.11 14.86 13.41
C SER A 117 -1.31 14.91 14.92
N THR A 118 -2.08 13.96 15.43
CA THR A 118 -2.28 13.82 16.89
C THR A 118 -1.11 13.16 17.63
N LEU A 119 -0.06 12.75 16.93
CA LEU A 119 1.13 12.21 17.56
C LEU A 119 1.88 13.31 18.33
N THR A 120 2.43 12.93 19.46
CA THR A 120 3.28 13.79 20.25
C THR A 120 4.75 13.48 20.02
N GLU A 121 5.63 14.42 20.34
CA GLU A 121 7.09 14.27 20.21
C GLU A 121 7.54 13.94 18.77
N VAL A 122 6.79 14.41 17.76
CA VAL A 122 7.09 14.16 16.36
C VAL A 122 8.51 14.58 15.96
N PRO A 123 9.06 15.73 16.38
CA PRO A 123 10.45 16.09 16.07
C PRO A 123 11.46 15.04 16.54
N ARG A 124 11.26 14.49 17.76
CA ARG A 124 12.11 13.42 18.29
C ARG A 124 11.95 12.13 17.49
N LEU A 125 10.71 11.72 17.23
CA LEU A 125 10.41 10.55 16.41
C LEU A 125 11.14 10.60 15.07
N VAL A 126 11.05 11.73 14.37
CA VAL A 126 11.67 11.92 13.06
C VAL A 126 13.20 11.89 13.16
N THR A 127 13.77 12.55 14.18
CA THR A 127 15.21 12.57 14.44
C THR A 127 15.73 11.16 14.72
N ASP A 128 15.06 10.40 15.58
CA ASP A 128 15.49 9.04 15.96
C ASP A 128 15.38 8.06 14.76
N ILE A 129 14.35 8.18 13.91
CA ILE A 129 14.24 7.39 12.68
C ILE A 129 15.37 7.74 11.72
N ARG A 130 15.65 9.03 11.49
CA ARG A 130 16.74 9.48 10.61
C ARG A 130 18.12 9.04 11.10
N ALA A 131 18.35 9.11 12.40
CA ALA A 131 19.58 8.62 13.02
C ALA A 131 19.74 7.10 12.84
N SER A 132 18.67 6.33 12.96
CA SER A 132 18.70 4.88 12.69
C SER A 132 19.02 4.56 11.24
N MET A 133 18.55 5.38 10.28
CA MET A 133 18.62 5.13 8.84
C MET A 133 19.88 5.72 8.15
N THR A 134 20.96 5.97 8.87
CA THR A 134 22.25 6.40 8.31
C THR A 134 22.83 5.36 7.36
N HIS A 135 22.59 4.08 7.61
CA HIS A 135 23.00 2.95 6.77
C HIS A 135 21.76 2.11 6.37
N PRO A 136 20.94 2.57 5.41
CA PRO A 136 19.64 1.97 5.10
C PRO A 136 19.73 0.54 4.53
N ASP A 137 20.91 0.12 4.07
CA ASP A 137 21.17 -1.23 3.58
C ASP A 137 21.37 -2.24 4.73
N ASP A 138 21.64 -1.76 5.95
CA ASP A 138 21.79 -2.61 7.14
C ASP A 138 20.41 -3.05 7.65
N PRO A 139 20.17 -4.36 7.83
CA PRO A 139 18.95 -4.86 8.46
C PRO A 139 18.71 -4.28 9.85
N ALA A 140 19.75 -4.14 10.68
CA ALA A 140 19.62 -3.63 12.05
C ALA A 140 19.17 -2.15 12.08
N ALA A 141 19.64 -1.34 11.12
CA ALA A 141 19.21 0.04 10.96
C ALA A 141 17.69 0.12 10.69
N ARG A 142 17.18 -0.72 9.78
CA ARG A 142 15.75 -0.77 9.45
C ARG A 142 14.91 -1.26 10.64
N GLU A 143 15.36 -2.30 11.35
CA GLU A 143 14.68 -2.82 12.53
C GLU A 143 14.61 -1.78 13.64
N SER A 144 15.70 -1.04 13.88
CA SER A 144 15.74 0.07 14.84
C SER A 144 14.75 1.17 14.49
N ALA A 145 14.72 1.61 13.22
CA ALA A 145 13.78 2.62 12.76
C ALA A 145 12.31 2.18 12.92
N ILE A 146 12.02 0.88 12.66
CA ILE A 146 10.68 0.32 12.89
C ILE A 146 10.33 0.28 14.38
N ALA A 147 11.26 -0.07 15.26
CA ALA A 147 11.02 -0.09 16.71
C ALA A 147 10.71 1.31 17.26
N VAL A 148 11.38 2.34 16.75
CA VAL A 148 11.08 3.75 17.07
C VAL A 148 9.67 4.11 16.61
N MET A 149 9.30 3.80 15.36
CA MET A 149 7.96 4.04 14.81
C MET A 149 6.88 3.30 15.61
N GLU A 150 7.09 2.02 15.93
CA GLU A 150 6.16 1.24 16.75
C GLU A 150 5.88 1.89 18.10
N THR A 151 6.92 2.41 18.75
CA THR A 151 6.80 3.06 20.06
C THR A 151 5.89 4.29 19.99
N ALA A 152 6.07 5.12 18.97
CA ALA A 152 5.23 6.30 18.77
C ALA A 152 3.77 5.92 18.47
N LEU A 153 3.54 4.86 17.69
CA LEU A 153 2.21 4.46 17.26
C LEU A 153 1.39 3.72 18.32
N ARG A 154 1.99 3.35 19.47
CA ARG A 154 1.24 2.80 20.63
C ARG A 154 0.12 3.70 21.11
N ARG A 155 0.21 5.00 20.87
CA ARG A 155 -0.84 5.98 21.21
C ARG A 155 -2.12 5.81 20.40
N LEU A 156 -2.06 5.11 19.26
CA LEU A 156 -3.23 4.77 18.44
C LEU A 156 -3.96 3.52 18.95
N THR A 157 -3.55 2.98 20.08
CA THR A 157 -4.19 1.85 20.76
C THR A 157 -4.59 2.20 22.20
N PRO A 158 -5.68 1.62 22.73
CA PRO A 158 -6.59 0.69 22.05
C PRO A 158 -7.44 1.38 20.99
N VAL A 159 -7.81 0.62 19.95
CA VAL A 159 -8.75 1.08 18.92
C VAL A 159 -10.17 0.98 19.46
N ASP A 160 -11.01 1.96 19.16
CA ASP A 160 -12.42 1.97 19.58
C ASP A 160 -13.26 0.89 18.86
N PRO A 161 -14.43 0.51 19.42
CA PRO A 161 -15.28 -0.54 18.84
C PRO A 161 -15.74 -0.25 17.40
N GLU A 162 -16.01 1.01 17.06
CA GLU A 162 -16.37 1.42 15.70
C GLU A 162 -15.20 1.18 14.72
N GLY A 163 -13.99 1.50 15.16
CA GLY A 163 -12.76 1.24 14.39
C GLY A 163 -12.53 -0.25 14.14
N LEU A 164 -12.69 -1.09 15.17
CA LEU A 164 -12.59 -2.55 15.03
C LEU A 164 -13.63 -3.11 14.05
N ALA A 165 -14.86 -2.59 14.10
CA ALA A 165 -15.90 -2.96 13.14
C ALA A 165 -15.48 -2.60 11.70
N VAL A 166 -14.92 -1.40 11.48
CA VAL A 166 -14.43 -0.99 10.15
C VAL A 166 -13.28 -1.86 9.67
N ASN A 167 -12.31 -2.19 10.53
CA ASN A 167 -11.24 -3.13 10.19
C ASN A 167 -11.83 -4.47 9.71
N THR A 168 -12.87 -4.95 10.40
CA THR A 168 -13.54 -6.20 10.05
C THR A 168 -14.26 -6.09 8.71
N ILE A 169 -14.99 -4.99 8.46
CA ILE A 169 -15.67 -4.74 7.18
C ILE A 169 -14.66 -4.74 6.02
N VAL A 170 -13.59 -3.96 6.14
CA VAL A 170 -12.56 -3.86 5.09
C VAL A 170 -11.91 -5.21 4.83
N ARG A 171 -11.50 -5.91 5.88
CA ARG A 171 -10.90 -7.26 5.77
C ARG A 171 -11.86 -8.27 5.12
N THR A 172 -13.15 -8.21 5.46
CA THR A 172 -14.17 -9.08 4.85
C THR A 172 -14.29 -8.78 3.35
N VAL A 173 -14.43 -7.51 2.95
CA VAL A 173 -14.52 -7.14 1.54
C VAL A 173 -13.25 -7.52 0.77
N GLU A 174 -12.07 -7.39 1.38
CA GLU A 174 -10.79 -7.75 0.74
C GLU A 174 -10.65 -9.26 0.51
N ASN A 175 -11.21 -10.11 1.38
CA ASN A 175 -11.00 -11.56 1.34
C ASN A 175 -12.19 -12.35 0.76
N ASP A 176 -13.36 -11.72 0.60
CA ASP A 176 -14.55 -12.39 0.08
C ASP A 176 -14.89 -11.93 -1.35
N PRO A 177 -14.54 -12.74 -2.39
CA PRO A 177 -14.81 -12.39 -3.78
C PRO A 177 -16.30 -12.39 -4.13
N THR A 178 -17.17 -12.98 -3.29
CA THR A 178 -18.62 -13.01 -3.51
C THR A 178 -19.27 -11.65 -3.23
N ILE A 179 -18.62 -10.78 -2.47
CA ILE A 179 -19.11 -9.43 -2.21
C ILE A 179 -18.85 -8.55 -3.44
N GLN A 180 -19.88 -8.37 -4.26
CA GLN A 180 -19.81 -7.60 -5.50
C GLN A 180 -20.68 -6.34 -5.48
N ARG A 181 -21.55 -6.18 -4.48
CA ARG A 181 -22.47 -5.05 -4.31
C ARG A 181 -22.45 -4.54 -2.89
N VAL A 182 -22.75 -3.25 -2.73
CA VAL A 182 -22.80 -2.59 -1.42
C VAL A 182 -23.90 -3.20 -0.52
N SER A 183 -25.03 -3.60 -1.11
CA SER A 183 -26.12 -4.27 -0.38
C SER A 183 -25.66 -5.53 0.37
N GLN A 184 -24.73 -6.30 -0.23
CA GLN A 184 -24.20 -7.51 0.40
C GLN A 184 -23.32 -7.19 1.63
N ILE A 185 -22.64 -6.04 1.64
CA ILE A 185 -21.94 -5.57 2.84
C ILE A 185 -22.99 -5.19 3.90
N CYS A 186 -24.04 -4.46 3.50
CA CYS A 186 -25.11 -4.06 4.41
C CYS A 186 -25.79 -5.27 5.07
N GLU A 187 -26.16 -6.26 4.28
CA GLU A 187 -26.77 -7.52 4.75
C GLU A 187 -25.86 -8.26 5.72
N ARG A 188 -24.57 -8.40 5.37
CA ARG A 188 -23.62 -9.15 6.18
C ARG A 188 -23.32 -8.53 7.54
N PHE A 189 -23.39 -7.20 7.66
CA PHE A 189 -23.08 -6.47 8.88
C PHE A 189 -24.33 -5.87 9.56
N GLY A 190 -25.53 -6.18 9.09
CA GLY A 190 -26.80 -5.75 9.69
C GLY A 190 -26.96 -4.23 9.71
N MET A 191 -26.48 -3.51 8.67
CA MET A 191 -26.54 -2.05 8.62
C MET A 191 -27.18 -1.55 7.32
N ASN A 192 -27.79 -0.37 7.35
CA ASN A 192 -28.28 0.27 6.14
C ASN A 192 -27.15 0.98 5.36
N GLU A 193 -27.40 1.26 4.09
CA GLU A 193 -26.40 1.84 3.20
C GLU A 193 -25.92 3.23 3.66
N ARG A 194 -26.82 4.06 4.19
CA ARG A 194 -26.48 5.39 4.71
C ARG A 194 -25.50 5.30 5.89
N THR A 195 -25.71 4.35 6.79
CA THR A 195 -24.80 4.10 7.93
C THR A 195 -23.43 3.64 7.44
N LEU A 196 -23.41 2.68 6.50
CA LEU A 196 -22.16 2.19 5.90
C LEU A 196 -21.39 3.30 5.17
N GLN A 197 -22.08 4.14 4.39
CA GLN A 197 -21.46 5.27 3.68
C GLN A 197 -20.86 6.28 4.65
N ARG A 198 -21.60 6.66 5.72
CA ARG A 198 -21.12 7.57 6.74
C ARG A 198 -19.89 7.01 7.46
N LEU A 199 -19.92 5.74 7.83
CA LEU A 199 -18.82 5.05 8.48
C LEU A 199 -17.58 4.99 7.56
N ALA A 200 -17.78 4.68 6.29
CA ALA A 200 -16.71 4.65 5.29
C ALA A 200 -16.09 6.05 5.09
N ALA A 201 -16.88 7.09 4.94
CA ALA A 201 -16.37 8.47 4.85
C ALA A 201 -15.56 8.87 6.08
N LYS A 202 -16.07 8.56 7.27
CA LYS A 202 -15.44 8.89 8.54
C LYS A 202 -14.10 8.18 8.76
N ARG A 203 -14.01 6.88 8.46
CA ARG A 203 -12.89 6.03 8.85
C ARG A 203 -11.97 5.60 7.70
N ILE A 204 -12.49 5.59 6.48
CA ILE A 204 -11.78 5.13 5.28
C ILE A 204 -11.50 6.29 4.32
N GLY A 205 -12.37 7.31 4.32
CA GLY A 205 -12.34 8.42 3.38
C GLY A 205 -12.91 8.10 2.00
N LEU A 206 -13.07 6.82 1.67
CA LEU A 206 -13.50 6.33 0.35
C LEU A 206 -14.82 5.57 0.48
N THR A 207 -15.55 5.42 -0.63
CA THR A 207 -16.88 4.80 -0.61
C THR A 207 -16.81 3.27 -0.47
N PRO A 208 -17.88 2.61 0.05
CA PRO A 208 -17.96 1.14 0.05
C PRO A 208 -17.83 0.52 -1.36
N LYS A 209 -18.36 1.21 -2.39
CA LYS A 209 -18.20 0.79 -3.79
C LYS A 209 -16.73 0.81 -4.22
N TRP A 210 -15.95 1.78 -3.74
CA TRP A 210 -14.52 1.86 -4.02
C TRP A 210 -13.76 0.65 -3.43
N LEU A 211 -14.14 0.17 -2.24
CA LEU A 211 -13.53 -1.03 -1.64
C LEU A 211 -13.72 -2.27 -2.53
N ILE A 212 -14.95 -2.48 -3.02
CA ILE A 212 -15.26 -3.59 -3.92
C ILE A 212 -14.47 -3.46 -5.22
N ARG A 213 -14.46 -2.27 -5.83
CA ARG A 213 -13.68 -1.97 -7.04
C ARG A 213 -12.21 -2.29 -6.84
N ARG A 214 -11.64 -1.83 -5.76
CA ARG A 214 -10.23 -2.05 -5.44
C ARG A 214 -9.91 -3.54 -5.28
N ARG A 215 -10.72 -4.29 -4.56
CA ARG A 215 -10.55 -5.75 -4.43
C ARG A 215 -10.49 -6.42 -5.80
N ARG A 216 -11.45 -6.09 -6.71
CA ARG A 216 -11.46 -6.62 -8.08
C ARG A 216 -10.16 -6.31 -8.83
N LEU A 217 -9.64 -5.10 -8.69
CA LEU A 217 -8.38 -4.68 -9.34
C LEU A 217 -7.16 -5.41 -8.78
N HIS A 218 -7.12 -5.63 -7.46
CA HIS A 218 -6.06 -6.44 -6.84
C HIS A 218 -6.11 -7.90 -7.29
N GLU A 219 -7.29 -8.50 -7.34
CA GLU A 219 -7.49 -9.84 -7.86
C GLU A 219 -7.10 -9.94 -9.34
N ALA A 220 -7.51 -8.96 -10.15
CA ALA A 220 -7.09 -8.85 -11.54
C ALA A 220 -5.57 -8.81 -11.68
N SER A 221 -4.90 -7.96 -10.90
CA SER A 221 -3.44 -7.81 -10.94
C SER A 221 -2.70 -9.11 -10.62
N TRP A 222 -3.28 -9.94 -9.77
CA TRP A 222 -2.73 -11.26 -9.45
C TRP A 222 -3.00 -12.28 -10.56
N ARG A 223 -4.22 -12.34 -11.11
CA ARG A 223 -4.64 -13.31 -12.14
C ARG A 223 -4.04 -13.02 -13.51
N LEU A 224 -3.74 -11.76 -13.83
CA LEU A 224 -3.08 -11.34 -15.08
C LEU A 224 -1.63 -11.87 -15.23
N SER A 225 -1.09 -12.55 -14.22
CA SER A 225 0.19 -13.25 -14.35
C SER A 225 0.11 -14.55 -15.15
N GLY A 226 -1.11 -15.05 -15.44
CA GLY A 226 -1.38 -16.26 -16.22
C GLY A 226 -1.92 -15.94 -17.64
N ASP A 227 -2.28 -17.00 -18.38
CA ASP A 227 -2.78 -16.92 -19.76
C ASP A 227 -4.32 -16.78 -19.86
N ALA A 228 -4.98 -16.30 -18.81
CA ALA A 228 -6.43 -16.15 -18.81
C ALA A 228 -6.90 -15.14 -19.88
N ALA A 229 -7.93 -15.49 -20.63
CA ALA A 229 -8.58 -14.59 -21.57
C ALA A 229 -9.15 -13.37 -20.82
N LEU A 230 -8.87 -12.16 -21.30
CA LEU A 230 -9.29 -10.92 -20.62
C LEU A 230 -10.81 -10.82 -20.45
N ALA A 231 -11.58 -11.37 -21.40
CA ALA A 231 -13.05 -11.36 -21.32
C ALA A 231 -13.56 -12.26 -20.17
N GLU A 232 -13.00 -13.46 -20.02
CA GLU A 232 -13.35 -14.39 -18.92
C GLU A 232 -12.93 -13.82 -17.57
N LEU A 233 -11.75 -13.20 -17.51
CA LEU A 233 -11.29 -12.52 -16.30
C LEU A 233 -12.25 -11.37 -15.91
N ALA A 234 -12.64 -10.52 -16.87
CA ALA A 234 -13.58 -9.44 -16.63
C ALA A 234 -14.91 -9.96 -16.08
N ALA A 235 -15.50 -10.97 -16.73
CA ALA A 235 -16.75 -11.58 -16.28
C ALA A 235 -16.65 -12.17 -14.87
N SER A 236 -15.57 -12.91 -14.57
CA SER A 236 -15.36 -13.53 -13.25
C SER A 236 -15.14 -12.50 -12.13
N LEU A 237 -14.66 -11.32 -12.47
CA LEU A 237 -14.50 -10.19 -11.53
C LEU A 237 -15.78 -9.35 -11.38
N GLY A 238 -16.86 -9.67 -12.12
CA GLY A 238 -18.15 -8.98 -12.06
C GLY A 238 -18.18 -7.65 -12.82
N TYR A 239 -17.38 -7.52 -13.89
CA TYR A 239 -17.50 -6.43 -14.86
C TYR A 239 -18.54 -6.77 -15.92
N SER A 240 -19.26 -5.75 -16.42
CA SER A 240 -20.25 -5.92 -17.49
C SER A 240 -19.65 -6.43 -18.80
N ASP A 241 -18.42 -5.99 -19.10
CA ASP A 241 -17.70 -6.32 -20.32
C ASP A 241 -16.19 -6.07 -20.14
N GLN A 242 -15.41 -6.56 -21.12
CA GLN A 242 -13.97 -6.40 -21.14
C GLN A 242 -13.53 -4.93 -21.25
N ALA A 243 -14.26 -4.10 -21.97
CA ALA A 243 -13.90 -2.69 -22.16
C ALA A 243 -14.06 -1.90 -20.85
N HIS A 244 -15.11 -2.18 -20.07
CA HIS A 244 -15.29 -1.63 -18.72
C HIS A 244 -14.13 -2.03 -17.82
N PHE A 245 -13.77 -3.31 -17.77
CA PHE A 245 -12.61 -3.79 -17.02
C PHE A 245 -11.30 -3.09 -17.44
N GLN A 246 -11.04 -2.96 -18.74
CA GLN A 246 -9.82 -2.31 -19.25
C GLN A 246 -9.74 -0.84 -18.85
N ARG A 247 -10.84 -0.09 -18.97
CA ARG A 247 -10.90 1.32 -18.54
C ARG A 247 -10.64 1.45 -17.03
N ASP A 248 -11.28 0.61 -16.24
CA ASP A 248 -11.16 0.62 -14.79
C ASP A 248 -9.74 0.26 -14.32
N PHE A 249 -9.16 -0.78 -14.89
CA PHE A 249 -7.79 -1.20 -14.60
C PHE A 249 -6.77 -0.14 -14.99
N ARG A 250 -6.91 0.46 -16.19
CA ARG A 250 -6.03 1.54 -16.64
C ARG A 250 -6.14 2.79 -15.76
N SER A 251 -7.33 3.15 -15.33
CA SER A 251 -7.55 4.27 -14.40
C SER A 251 -6.80 4.06 -13.07
N ALA A 252 -6.77 2.84 -12.57
CA ALA A 252 -6.17 2.51 -11.28
C ALA A 252 -4.64 2.25 -11.34
N THR A 253 -4.13 1.79 -12.49
CA THR A 253 -2.73 1.35 -12.64
C THR A 253 -1.91 2.20 -13.59
N GLY A 254 -2.56 3.04 -14.39
CA GLY A 254 -1.94 3.85 -15.43
C GLY A 254 -1.58 3.09 -16.70
N ILE A 255 -1.77 1.76 -16.75
CA ILE A 255 -1.45 0.88 -17.88
C ILE A 255 -2.58 -0.10 -18.18
N THR A 256 -2.63 -0.62 -19.42
CA THR A 256 -3.64 -1.61 -19.77
C THR A 256 -3.36 -2.98 -19.13
N PRO A 257 -4.38 -3.83 -18.92
CA PRO A 257 -4.19 -5.19 -18.43
C PRO A 257 -3.18 -6.00 -19.25
N THR A 258 -3.20 -5.86 -20.57
CA THR A 258 -2.26 -6.53 -21.48
C THR A 258 -0.82 -6.08 -21.28
N THR A 259 -0.59 -4.77 -21.12
CA THR A 259 0.74 -4.22 -20.84
C THR A 259 1.23 -4.69 -19.48
N TYR A 260 0.36 -4.67 -18.46
CA TYR A 260 0.66 -5.17 -17.14
C TYR A 260 1.07 -6.65 -17.15
N ALA A 261 0.29 -7.52 -17.80
CA ALA A 261 0.59 -8.95 -17.93
C ALA A 261 1.95 -9.20 -18.61
N ARG A 262 2.28 -8.44 -19.67
CA ARG A 262 3.58 -8.53 -20.35
C ARG A 262 4.75 -8.15 -19.43
N GLN A 263 4.64 -7.02 -18.71
CA GLN A 263 5.67 -6.58 -17.76
C GLN A 263 5.90 -7.61 -16.65
N ARG A 264 4.82 -8.20 -16.13
CA ARG A 264 4.92 -9.24 -15.09
C ARG A 264 5.64 -10.49 -15.58
N ARG A 265 5.36 -10.96 -16.81
CA ARG A 265 6.06 -12.12 -17.42
C ARG A 265 7.56 -11.85 -17.62
N SER A 266 7.94 -10.64 -18.03
CA SER A 266 9.35 -10.28 -18.21
C SER A 266 10.14 -10.25 -16.88
N VAL A 267 9.53 -9.76 -15.81
CA VAL A 267 10.14 -9.76 -14.45
C VAL A 267 10.31 -11.19 -13.93
N SER A 268 9.28 -12.04 -14.06
CA SER A 268 9.34 -13.45 -13.61
C SER A 268 10.45 -14.23 -14.34
N LYS A 269 10.60 -14.05 -15.66
CA LYS A 269 11.67 -14.69 -16.44
C LYS A 269 13.06 -14.22 -16.03
N LYS A 270 13.21 -12.93 -15.68
CA LYS A 270 14.50 -12.37 -15.25
C LYS A 270 14.91 -12.89 -13.85
N THR A 271 13.95 -13.02 -12.94
CA THR A 271 14.18 -13.59 -11.60
C THR A 271 14.53 -15.08 -11.68
N GLN A 272 13.89 -15.82 -12.58
CA GLN A 272 14.15 -17.25 -12.76
C GLN A 272 15.52 -17.50 -13.38
N ARG A 273 15.93 -16.70 -14.38
CA ARG A 273 17.28 -16.78 -14.97
C ARG A 273 18.38 -16.43 -13.97
N ALA A 274 18.15 -15.42 -13.09
CA ALA A 274 19.11 -15.05 -12.05
C ALA A 274 19.25 -16.12 -10.96
N ALA A 275 18.23 -16.95 -10.76
CA ALA A 275 18.26 -18.09 -9.83
C ALA A 275 18.92 -19.36 -10.43
N GLU A 276 18.90 -19.50 -11.77
CA GLU A 276 19.45 -20.63 -12.51
C GLU A 276 20.94 -20.44 -12.90
N ASP A 277 21.47 -19.21 -12.87
CA ASP A 277 22.87 -18.90 -13.19
C ASP A 277 23.60 -18.21 -12.03
N PRO A 278 24.05 -18.98 -11.01
CA PRO A 278 24.82 -18.45 -9.89
C PRO A 278 26.28 -18.07 -10.26
N SER A 279 26.72 -18.26 -11.52
CA SER A 279 28.12 -18.11 -11.91
C SER A 279 28.56 -16.68 -12.27
N GLN A 280 27.64 -15.68 -12.31
CA GLN A 280 28.00 -14.29 -12.64
C GLN A 280 28.17 -13.34 -11.42
N SER A 281 28.10 -13.83 -10.20
CA SER A 281 28.31 -13.00 -9.00
C SER A 281 29.73 -13.09 -8.40
N GLY A 282 30.68 -13.63 -9.13
CA GLY A 282 32.02 -13.88 -8.61
C GLY A 282 33.13 -13.74 -9.64
N SER A 283 33.47 -12.51 -10.10
CA SER A 283 34.81 -12.21 -10.51
C SER A 283 34.99 -10.71 -10.85
N GLU A 284 35.41 -9.94 -9.87
CA GLU A 284 36.33 -8.83 -10.05
C GLU A 284 37.12 -8.68 -8.77
N ARG A 285 38.09 -9.58 -8.63
CA ARG A 285 39.32 -9.24 -7.86
C ARG A 285 40.30 -8.72 -8.89
N VAL A 286 40.59 -7.44 -8.81
CA VAL A 286 41.73 -6.79 -9.49
C VAL A 286 42.87 -6.74 -8.49
N PRO A 287 44.12 -6.96 -8.96
CA PRO A 287 45.33 -7.12 -8.14
C PRO A 287 45.76 -5.85 -7.42
#